data_d222a877d9f816e84e6294df71c6bad0
#
_entry.id   d222a877d9f816e84e6294df71c6bad0
#
_cell.length_a   1.000
_cell.length_b   1.000
_cell.length_c   1.000
_cell.angle_alpha   90.00
_cell.angle_beta   90.00
_cell.angle_gamma   90.00
#
_symmetry.space_group_name_H-M   'P 1'
#
loop_
_entity.id
_entity.type
_entity.pdbx_description
1 polymer ?
#
loop_
_entity_poly.entity_id
_entity_poly.type
_entity_poly.pdbx_seq_one_letter_code
_entity_poly.pdbx_strand_id
1 'polypeptide(L)'
;MRRFQPRAASARRALATACAAALVLAAPAGLGAQEWRLDAQGGQLRFDASPAADASATALGGLRYLNGATWLGIYGGLPMDDGDAPWGLATGNLRLQTGERAFRFGVDLAGELFLQGSVTTTTTDSPLPGLPGRPGSDPVTETTVPAGMGLKAEAMPLVAYDRTGWGAELRVGAARYHSDFGGDATDRDVAQLHAQVSASPLPALSVSAEARHYAAEEGGYPYLGLTAAGMSGPLLAWASVGRWLEDGLEEMAWAAGGRLDVVERAALTASVRHAVFDPLYLTSGTTSWSLGLSVLLQGPPAPAAPVPASYEDGVAVIALDRDDARGAPLVAGDFNDWEPQAMRAEDGRWVLPVRLEPGVYYYAFVTEDGTWYVPDGVPGRQDDGFGGHVAVLVVE
;
A
#
# COMPACT_ATOMS: atom_id res chain seq x y z
N MET A 1 -4.99 -17.23 -46.64
CA MET A 1 -3.93 -16.67 -45.80
C MET A 1 -4.27 -15.25 -45.45
N ARG A 2 -4.90 -15.01 -44.29
CA ARG A 2 -5.08 -13.66 -43.70
C ARG A 2 -4.01 -13.48 -42.65
N ARG A 3 -3.08 -12.56 -42.87
CA ARG A 3 -2.06 -12.19 -41.88
C ARG A 3 -2.75 -11.46 -40.72
N PHE A 4 -2.80 -12.11 -39.55
CA PHE A 4 -3.14 -11.45 -38.32
C PHE A 4 -1.98 -10.51 -37.95
N GLN A 5 -2.19 -9.21 -38.03
CA GLN A 5 -1.28 -8.24 -37.41
C GLN A 5 -1.60 -8.11 -35.93
N PRO A 6 -0.58 -8.04 -35.06
CA PRO A 6 -0.76 -8.19 -33.65
C PRO A 6 -1.42 -6.95 -32.99
N ARG A 7 -2.47 -7.17 -32.24
CA ARG A 7 -3.07 -6.21 -31.29
C ARG A 7 -2.11 -5.75 -30.17
N ALA A 8 -0.86 -6.22 -30.17
CA ALA A 8 0.19 -5.84 -29.22
C ALA A 8 0.52 -4.32 -29.22
N ALA A 9 0.24 -3.61 -30.32
CA ALA A 9 0.45 -2.16 -30.37
C ALA A 9 -0.57 -1.37 -29.54
N SER A 10 -1.81 -1.87 -29.41
CA SER A 10 -2.86 -1.23 -28.59
C SER A 10 -2.62 -1.43 -27.09
N ALA A 11 -2.18 -2.60 -26.66
CA ALA A 11 -1.83 -2.89 -25.28
C ALA A 11 -0.63 -2.07 -24.79
N ARG A 12 0.41 -1.92 -25.65
CA ARG A 12 1.56 -1.06 -25.35
C ARG A 12 1.17 0.42 -25.20
N ARG A 13 0.25 0.91 -26.04
CA ARG A 13 -0.26 2.29 -25.93
C ARG A 13 -1.13 2.46 -24.68
N ALA A 14 -1.98 1.51 -24.33
CA ALA A 14 -2.79 1.55 -23.12
C ALA A 14 -1.91 1.55 -21.85
N LEU A 15 -0.86 0.71 -21.80
CA LEU A 15 0.10 0.70 -20.69
C LEU A 15 0.85 2.04 -20.59
N ALA A 16 1.34 2.57 -21.70
CA ALA A 16 2.02 3.87 -21.73
C ALA A 16 1.10 5.01 -21.28
N THR A 17 -0.17 4.99 -21.69
CA THR A 17 -1.17 5.99 -21.30
C THR A 17 -1.56 5.85 -19.82
N ALA A 18 -1.73 4.63 -19.33
CA ALA A 18 -2.01 4.37 -17.89
C ALA A 18 -0.82 4.78 -17.02
N CYS A 19 0.41 4.46 -17.40
CA CYS A 19 1.62 4.90 -16.72
C CYS A 19 1.77 6.43 -16.74
N ALA A 20 1.48 7.09 -17.86
CA ALA A 20 1.52 8.55 -17.97
C ALA A 20 0.42 9.20 -17.12
N ALA A 21 -0.81 8.67 -17.12
CA ALA A 21 -1.90 9.17 -16.30
C ALA A 21 -1.60 8.97 -14.80
N ALA A 22 -1.04 7.85 -14.40
CA ALA A 22 -0.63 7.57 -13.03
C ALA A 22 0.50 8.50 -12.56
N LEU A 23 1.48 8.79 -13.43
CA LEU A 23 2.54 9.77 -13.15
C LEU A 23 2.01 11.21 -13.02
N VAL A 24 1.00 11.59 -13.81
CA VAL A 24 0.36 12.91 -13.74
C VAL A 24 -0.50 13.05 -12.48
N LEU A 25 -1.16 11.97 -12.04
CA LEU A 25 -1.96 11.97 -10.81
C LEU A 25 -1.10 11.94 -9.53
N ALA A 26 0.14 11.45 -9.62
CA ALA A 26 1.09 11.41 -8.51
C ALA A 26 1.80 12.76 -8.23
N ALA A 27 1.65 13.76 -9.09
CA ALA A 27 2.15 15.12 -8.87
C ALA A 27 0.97 16.06 -8.53
N PRO A 28 1.05 17.00 -7.68
CA PRO A 28 1.65 17.24 -6.38
C PRO A 28 0.60 17.46 -5.29
N ALA A 29 0.35 16.54 -4.45
CA ALA A 29 -0.24 16.81 -3.15
C ALA A 29 0.94 16.99 -2.18
N GLY A 30 1.02 18.16 -1.58
CA GLY A 30 1.92 18.62 -0.54
C GLY A 30 3.25 17.87 -0.31
N LEU A 31 4.31 18.60 -0.09
CA LEU A 31 5.70 18.14 0.13
C LEU A 31 5.93 17.23 1.36
N GLY A 32 4.88 16.57 1.89
CA GLY A 32 4.98 15.58 2.96
C GLY A 32 5.48 14.23 2.42
N ALA A 33 6.21 13.53 3.21
CA ALA A 33 6.64 12.11 3.17
C ALA A 33 6.44 11.35 1.84
N GLN A 34 7.05 11.82 0.75
CA GLN A 34 7.03 11.11 -0.54
C GLN A 34 8.10 10.03 -0.55
N GLU A 35 7.71 8.80 -0.82
CA GLU A 35 8.59 7.65 -0.83
C GLU A 35 8.51 6.90 -2.17
N TRP A 36 9.67 6.71 -2.82
CA TRP A 36 9.79 5.87 -4.01
C TRP A 36 10.63 4.65 -3.69
N ARG A 37 10.12 3.47 -3.99
CA ARG A 37 10.81 2.20 -3.80
C ARG A 37 10.89 1.40 -5.09
N LEU A 38 12.04 0.78 -5.30
CA LEU A 38 12.24 -0.26 -6.30
C LEU A 38 12.19 -1.61 -5.59
N ASP A 39 11.32 -2.48 -6.02
CA ASP A 39 11.15 -3.83 -5.50
C ASP A 39 11.63 -4.84 -6.55
N ALA A 40 12.42 -5.82 -6.13
CA ALA A 40 12.82 -6.97 -6.94
C ALA A 40 12.63 -8.24 -6.11
N GLN A 41 11.87 -9.19 -6.64
CA GLN A 41 11.50 -10.41 -5.91
C GLN A 41 11.59 -11.63 -6.83
N GLY A 42 11.88 -12.78 -6.25
CA GLY A 42 11.76 -14.08 -6.89
C GLY A 42 10.87 -14.98 -6.03
N GLY A 43 10.10 -15.85 -6.66
CA GLY A 43 9.18 -16.73 -5.93
C GLY A 43 8.53 -17.76 -6.81
N GLN A 44 7.49 -18.37 -6.29
CA GLN A 44 6.65 -19.33 -7.02
C GLN A 44 5.18 -18.94 -6.90
N LEU A 45 4.45 -19.17 -7.97
CA LEU A 45 3.01 -19.02 -8.06
C LEU A 45 2.40 -20.36 -8.52
N ARG A 46 1.39 -20.84 -7.81
CA ARG A 46 0.60 -22.01 -8.17
C ARG A 46 -0.87 -21.63 -8.25
N PHE A 47 -1.55 -22.06 -9.30
CA PHE A 47 -3.00 -21.92 -9.46
C PHE A 47 -3.71 -23.16 -8.94
N ASP A 48 -4.66 -22.99 -8.01
CA ASP A 48 -5.34 -24.12 -7.36
C ASP A 48 -6.33 -24.85 -8.29
N ALA A 49 -6.83 -24.17 -9.33
CA ALA A 49 -7.76 -24.75 -10.31
C ALA A 49 -7.13 -25.78 -11.26
N SER A 50 -5.81 -25.91 -11.26
CA SER A 50 -5.10 -26.87 -12.11
C SER A 50 -4.21 -27.78 -11.27
N PRO A 51 -4.74 -28.93 -10.77
CA PRO A 51 -3.95 -29.86 -9.97
C PRO A 51 -2.73 -30.44 -10.71
N ALA A 52 -2.72 -30.34 -12.04
CA ALA A 52 -1.63 -30.76 -12.91
C ALA A 52 -0.66 -29.62 -13.28
N ALA A 53 -0.95 -28.36 -12.94
CA ALA A 53 -0.03 -27.26 -13.17
C ALA A 53 1.02 -27.26 -12.06
N ASP A 54 2.27 -27.45 -12.45
CA ASP A 54 3.41 -27.25 -11.57
C ASP A 54 3.46 -25.79 -11.13
N ALA A 55 4.03 -25.56 -9.94
CA ALA A 55 4.22 -24.21 -9.44
C ALA A 55 5.23 -23.47 -10.33
N SER A 56 4.83 -22.36 -10.93
CA SER A 56 5.69 -21.56 -11.80
C SER A 56 6.65 -20.68 -11.01
N ALA A 57 7.93 -20.76 -11.32
CA ALA A 57 8.92 -19.84 -10.80
C ALA A 57 8.77 -18.49 -11.52
N THR A 58 8.73 -17.41 -10.75
CA THR A 58 8.50 -16.07 -11.29
C THR A 58 9.47 -15.05 -10.70
N ALA A 59 10.10 -14.25 -11.57
CA ALA A 59 10.83 -13.06 -11.17
C ALA A 59 9.91 -11.84 -11.28
N LEU A 60 9.87 -11.05 -10.22
CA LEU A 60 9.05 -9.86 -10.09
C LEU A 60 9.93 -8.61 -9.98
N GLY A 61 9.57 -7.57 -10.67
CA GLY A 61 10.17 -6.24 -10.48
C GLY A 61 9.08 -5.18 -10.43
N GLY A 62 9.26 -4.15 -9.63
CA GLY A 62 8.27 -3.09 -9.51
C GLY A 62 8.80 -1.78 -8.97
N LEU A 63 8.09 -0.72 -9.28
CA LEU A 63 8.28 0.62 -8.74
C LEU A 63 7.06 0.99 -7.94
N ARG A 64 7.25 1.46 -6.71
CA ARG A 64 6.18 1.86 -5.81
C ARG A 64 6.39 3.28 -5.31
N TYR A 65 5.32 4.05 -5.33
CA TYR A 65 5.21 5.37 -4.75
C TYR A 65 4.27 5.34 -3.54
N LEU A 66 4.64 6.01 -2.46
CA LEU A 66 3.87 6.12 -1.23
C LEU A 66 3.84 7.58 -0.77
N ASN A 67 2.67 8.07 -0.37
CA ASN A 67 2.49 9.37 0.26
C ASN A 67 1.28 9.32 1.19
N GLY A 68 1.51 9.03 2.47
CA GLY A 68 0.45 8.77 3.42
C GLY A 68 -0.44 7.61 2.98
N ALA A 69 -1.75 7.83 2.91
CA ALA A 69 -2.72 6.84 2.45
C ALA A 69 -2.82 6.71 0.92
N THR A 70 -2.12 7.57 0.17
CA THR A 70 -2.05 7.51 -1.29
C THR A 70 -0.86 6.66 -1.71
N TRP A 71 -1.08 5.73 -2.62
CA TRP A 71 -0.01 4.90 -3.15
C TRP A 71 -0.25 4.53 -4.62
N LEU A 72 0.84 4.23 -5.31
CA LEU A 72 0.85 3.75 -6.68
C LEU A 72 1.93 2.67 -6.81
N GLY A 73 1.63 1.58 -7.48
CA GLY A 73 2.58 0.52 -7.79
C GLY A 73 2.50 0.10 -9.25
N ILE A 74 3.64 -0.12 -9.88
CA ILE A 74 3.77 -0.69 -11.22
C ILE A 74 4.71 -1.88 -11.09
N TYR A 75 4.22 -3.06 -11.44
CA TYR A 75 4.93 -4.31 -11.30
C TYR A 75 4.95 -5.08 -12.62
N GLY A 76 5.98 -5.87 -12.84
CA GLY A 76 6.06 -6.82 -13.93
C GLY A 76 6.53 -8.17 -13.43
N GLY A 77 5.94 -9.23 -13.95
CA GLY A 77 6.30 -10.62 -13.68
C GLY A 77 6.80 -11.31 -14.93
N LEU A 78 7.96 -11.94 -14.82
CA LEU A 78 8.56 -12.78 -15.83
C LEU A 78 8.58 -14.22 -15.31
N PRO A 79 7.70 -15.11 -15.80
CA PRO A 79 7.81 -16.52 -15.54
C PRO A 79 9.16 -17.04 -16.01
N MET A 80 9.74 -17.96 -15.24
CA MET A 80 11.02 -18.61 -15.59
C MET A 80 10.81 -19.97 -16.22
N ASP A 81 9.56 -20.46 -16.21
CA ASP A 81 9.18 -21.73 -16.80
C ASP A 81 8.58 -21.52 -18.20
N ASP A 82 8.89 -22.43 -19.11
CA ASP A 82 8.35 -22.43 -20.47
C ASP A 82 6.84 -22.70 -20.42
N GLY A 83 6.06 -21.85 -21.09
CA GLY A 83 4.61 -22.02 -21.20
C GLY A 83 3.78 -21.03 -20.39
N ASP A 84 4.39 -20.24 -19.50
CA ASP A 84 3.72 -19.20 -18.76
C ASP A 84 3.90 -17.83 -19.44
N ALA A 85 2.88 -16.98 -19.35
CA ALA A 85 2.87 -15.69 -19.97
C ALA A 85 3.45 -14.60 -19.06
N PRO A 86 4.29 -13.68 -19.56
CA PRO A 86 4.70 -12.51 -18.80
C PRO A 86 3.49 -11.60 -18.54
N TRP A 87 3.52 -10.92 -17.40
CA TRP A 87 2.43 -10.06 -17.00
C TRP A 87 2.91 -8.72 -16.43
N GLY A 88 2.00 -7.76 -16.40
CA GLY A 88 2.19 -6.45 -15.80
C GLY A 88 0.98 -6.05 -14.98
N LEU A 89 1.23 -5.33 -13.89
CA LEU A 89 0.21 -4.81 -13.00
C LEU A 89 0.51 -3.34 -12.69
N ALA A 90 -0.43 -2.45 -12.95
CA ALA A 90 -0.43 -1.11 -12.41
C ALA A 90 -1.61 -0.99 -11.46
N THR A 91 -1.35 -0.56 -10.23
CA THR A 91 -2.39 -0.46 -9.21
C THR A 91 -2.12 0.74 -8.31
N GLY A 92 -3.17 1.34 -7.74
CA GLY A 92 -3.00 2.47 -6.86
C GLY A 92 -4.29 2.91 -6.20
N ASN A 93 -4.11 3.71 -5.17
CA ASN A 93 -5.17 4.36 -4.41
C ASN A 93 -4.82 5.82 -4.19
N LEU A 94 -5.75 6.70 -4.47
CA LEU A 94 -5.70 8.13 -4.14
C LEU A 94 -6.73 8.41 -3.05
N ARG A 95 -6.28 8.75 -1.85
CA ARG A 95 -7.14 9.18 -0.76
C ARG A 95 -7.17 10.69 -0.65
N LEU A 96 -8.36 11.27 -0.81
CA LEU A 96 -8.64 12.68 -0.58
C LEU A 96 -9.51 12.77 0.68
N GLN A 97 -9.03 13.43 1.73
CA GLN A 97 -9.77 13.52 2.99
C GLN A 97 -9.64 14.91 3.63
N THR A 98 -10.62 15.28 4.44
CA THR A 98 -10.55 16.47 5.29
C THR A 98 -9.47 16.27 6.35
N GLY A 99 -8.83 17.38 6.75
CA GLY A 99 -7.64 17.38 7.61
C GLY A 99 -7.76 16.70 8.99
N GLU A 100 -6.87 17.02 9.86
CA GLU A 100 -6.48 16.35 11.11
C GLU A 100 -7.52 16.46 12.25
N ARG A 101 -8.74 15.98 12.04
CA ARG A 101 -9.76 15.89 13.09
C ARG A 101 -10.06 14.42 13.39
N ALA A 102 -10.57 14.17 14.61
CA ALA A 102 -11.02 12.83 15.00
C ALA A 102 -12.03 12.26 14.00
N PHE A 103 -12.94 13.08 13.48
CA PHE A 103 -13.81 12.73 12.36
C PHE A 103 -13.26 13.27 11.04
N ARG A 104 -13.10 12.37 10.06
CA ARG A 104 -12.64 12.70 8.71
C ARG A 104 -13.66 12.21 7.69
N PHE A 105 -13.84 13.02 6.66
CA PHE A 105 -14.65 12.69 5.50
C PHE A 105 -13.76 12.73 4.28
N GLY A 106 -14.02 11.84 3.33
CA GLY A 106 -13.18 11.80 2.15
C GLY A 106 -13.72 10.90 1.07
N VAL A 107 -12.85 10.62 0.11
CA VAL A 107 -13.08 9.66 -0.96
C VAL A 107 -11.79 8.92 -1.25
N ASP A 108 -11.88 7.61 -1.39
CA ASP A 108 -10.85 6.76 -1.97
C ASP A 108 -11.19 6.51 -3.43
N LEU A 109 -10.23 6.80 -4.31
CA LEU A 109 -10.26 6.46 -5.72
C LEU A 109 -9.20 5.40 -5.95
N ALA A 110 -9.59 4.19 -6.32
CA ALA A 110 -8.66 3.10 -6.57
C ALA A 110 -8.76 2.61 -8.01
N GLY A 111 -7.65 2.12 -8.54
CA GLY A 111 -7.57 1.55 -9.86
C GLY A 111 -6.57 0.42 -9.93
N GLU A 112 -6.87 -0.54 -10.80
CA GLU A 112 -5.99 -1.66 -11.10
C GLU A 112 -6.06 -1.96 -12.59
N LEU A 113 -4.92 -2.15 -13.22
CA LEU A 113 -4.77 -2.60 -14.59
C LEU A 113 -3.81 -3.79 -14.60
N PHE A 114 -4.33 -4.96 -14.90
CA PHE A 114 -3.56 -6.17 -15.12
C PHE A 114 -3.45 -6.45 -16.61
N LEU A 115 -2.27 -6.80 -17.08
CA LEU A 115 -1.98 -7.17 -18.47
C LEU A 115 -1.24 -8.47 -18.48
N GLN A 116 -1.68 -9.42 -19.29
CA GLN A 116 -1.02 -10.70 -19.53
C GLN A 116 -0.59 -10.76 -21.00
N GLY A 117 0.64 -11.19 -21.25
CA GLY A 117 1.13 -11.49 -22.60
C GLY A 117 0.52 -12.76 -23.16
N SER A 118 0.75 -13.04 -24.43
CA SER A 118 0.43 -14.34 -25.00
C SER A 118 1.68 -15.22 -25.02
N VAL A 119 1.48 -16.52 -24.79
CA VAL A 119 2.52 -17.53 -24.98
C VAL A 119 1.97 -18.71 -25.77
N THR A 120 2.78 -19.26 -26.64
CA THR A 120 2.45 -20.49 -27.40
C THR A 120 3.45 -21.55 -27.03
N THR A 121 2.95 -22.64 -26.45
CA THR A 121 3.73 -23.82 -26.08
C THR A 121 3.54 -24.88 -27.14
N THR A 122 4.63 -25.41 -27.65
CA THR A 122 4.63 -26.52 -28.63
C THR A 122 5.04 -27.77 -27.91
N THR A 123 4.13 -28.71 -27.74
CA THR A 123 4.43 -30.05 -27.18
C THR A 123 4.56 -31.05 -28.31
N THR A 124 5.68 -31.72 -28.38
CA THR A 124 5.88 -32.84 -29.33
C THR A 124 5.71 -34.13 -28.53
N ASP A 125 4.63 -34.84 -28.76
CA ASP A 125 4.44 -36.18 -28.21
C ASP A 125 5.44 -37.14 -28.86
N SER A 126 6.57 -37.36 -28.21
CA SER A 126 7.49 -38.43 -28.62
C SER A 126 6.85 -39.80 -28.43
N PRO A 127 6.79 -40.62 -29.46
CA PRO A 127 6.33 -41.99 -29.29
C PRO A 127 7.26 -42.73 -28.33
N LEU A 128 6.66 -43.59 -27.52
CA LEU A 128 7.33 -44.42 -26.52
C LEU A 128 8.68 -44.97 -26.99
N PRO A 129 9.76 -44.88 -26.21
CA PRO A 129 11.05 -45.42 -26.59
C PRO A 129 10.95 -46.97 -26.72
N GLY A 130 11.12 -47.49 -27.94
CA GLY A 130 11.19 -48.91 -28.19
C GLY A 130 10.60 -49.46 -29.49
N LEU A 131 9.95 -48.64 -30.31
CA LEU A 131 9.47 -49.06 -31.62
C LEU A 131 10.25 -48.37 -32.73
N PRO A 132 10.83 -49.08 -33.73
CA PRO A 132 11.53 -48.48 -34.82
C PRO A 132 10.56 -47.66 -35.68
N GLY A 133 10.87 -46.38 -35.83
CA GLY A 133 10.01 -45.35 -36.37
C GLY A 133 9.56 -45.58 -37.80
N ARG A 134 8.31 -45.28 -38.04
CA ARG A 134 7.82 -44.80 -39.32
C ARG A 134 8.16 -43.30 -39.40
N PRO A 135 8.68 -42.79 -40.54
CA PRO A 135 8.78 -41.34 -40.73
C PRO A 135 7.36 -40.79 -40.98
N GLY A 136 6.70 -40.41 -39.95
CA GLY A 136 5.41 -39.73 -39.97
C GLY A 136 5.47 -38.68 -38.85
N SER A 137 5.21 -37.48 -39.21
CA SER A 137 5.21 -36.30 -38.31
C SER A 137 4.59 -36.64 -36.94
N ASP A 138 5.42 -36.58 -35.90
CA ASP A 138 4.92 -36.61 -34.51
C ASP A 138 3.82 -35.53 -34.38
N PRO A 139 2.70 -35.84 -33.76
CA PRO A 139 1.66 -34.85 -33.56
C PRO A 139 2.23 -33.73 -32.70
N VAL A 140 2.36 -32.57 -33.29
CA VAL A 140 2.75 -31.30 -32.61
C VAL A 140 1.47 -30.66 -32.11
N THR A 141 1.31 -30.61 -30.80
CA THR A 141 0.20 -29.89 -30.18
C THR A 141 0.67 -28.50 -29.81
N GLU A 142 0.10 -27.48 -30.45
CA GLU A 142 0.32 -26.08 -30.07
C GLU A 142 -0.81 -25.64 -29.14
N THR A 143 -0.45 -25.25 -27.93
CA THR A 143 -1.37 -24.64 -26.96
C THR A 143 -0.99 -23.16 -26.83
N THR A 144 -1.94 -22.26 -27.12
CA THR A 144 -1.72 -20.82 -26.97
C THR A 144 -2.53 -20.30 -25.79
N VAL A 145 -1.85 -19.74 -24.80
CA VAL A 145 -2.45 -18.86 -23.78
C VAL A 145 -2.61 -17.50 -24.41
N PRO A 146 -3.84 -16.96 -24.56
CA PRO A 146 -4.04 -15.68 -25.19
C PRO A 146 -3.56 -14.52 -24.31
N ALA A 147 -3.23 -13.39 -24.95
CA ALA A 147 -3.04 -12.14 -24.21
C ALA A 147 -4.35 -11.72 -23.55
N GLY A 148 -4.27 -11.16 -22.35
CA GLY A 148 -5.42 -10.73 -21.59
C GLY A 148 -5.24 -9.41 -20.88
N MET A 149 -6.36 -8.84 -20.46
CA MET A 149 -6.42 -7.59 -19.71
C MET A 149 -7.51 -7.67 -18.66
N GLY A 150 -7.18 -7.21 -17.43
CA GLY A 150 -8.13 -6.92 -16.36
C GLY A 150 -8.05 -5.45 -15.97
N LEU A 151 -9.17 -4.80 -15.77
CA LEU A 151 -9.24 -3.42 -15.30
C LEU A 151 -10.24 -3.33 -14.15
N LYS A 152 -9.87 -2.65 -13.07
CA LYS A 152 -10.77 -2.21 -11.98
C LYS A 152 -10.68 -0.71 -11.84
N ALA A 153 -11.82 -0.05 -11.69
CA ALA A 153 -11.91 1.34 -11.27
C ALA A 153 -12.92 1.43 -10.12
N GLU A 154 -12.57 2.13 -9.06
CA GLU A 154 -13.34 2.19 -7.82
C GLU A 154 -13.40 3.61 -7.28
N ALA A 155 -14.56 4.00 -6.75
CA ALA A 155 -14.77 5.26 -6.05
C ALA A 155 -15.58 5.00 -4.78
N MET A 156 -14.97 5.30 -3.62
CA MET A 156 -15.50 5.00 -2.30
C MET A 156 -15.50 6.24 -1.40
N PRO A 157 -16.56 7.04 -1.36
CA PRO A 157 -16.80 7.98 -0.27
C PRO A 157 -16.58 7.31 1.08
N LEU A 158 -15.93 8.02 2.01
CA LEU A 158 -15.57 7.47 3.31
C LEU A 158 -15.88 8.43 4.45
N VAL A 159 -16.15 7.84 5.60
CA VAL A 159 -16.17 8.48 6.91
C VAL A 159 -15.24 7.69 7.81
N ALA A 160 -14.31 8.36 8.44
CA ALA A 160 -13.38 7.77 9.39
C ALA A 160 -13.47 8.49 10.74
N TYR A 161 -13.28 7.74 11.79
CA TYR A 161 -13.12 8.22 13.15
C TYR A 161 -11.87 7.62 13.76
N ASP A 162 -10.93 8.46 14.17
CA ASP A 162 -9.70 8.05 14.82
C ASP A 162 -9.58 8.65 16.19
N ARG A 163 -9.12 7.83 17.10
CA ARG A 163 -8.80 8.18 18.47
C ARG A 163 -7.53 7.45 18.90
N THR A 164 -6.88 7.95 19.93
CA THR A 164 -5.68 7.29 20.48
C THR A 164 -5.93 5.81 20.69
N GLY A 165 -5.17 4.98 20.01
CA GLY A 165 -5.18 3.53 20.14
C GLY A 165 -6.25 2.78 19.37
N TRP A 166 -7.22 3.44 18.72
CA TRP A 166 -8.19 2.77 17.85
C TRP A 166 -8.81 3.70 16.80
N GLY A 167 -9.31 3.12 15.72
CA GLY A 167 -10.01 3.83 14.67
C GLY A 167 -11.10 2.98 14.04
N ALA A 168 -12.06 3.64 13.39
CA ALA A 168 -13.11 3.00 12.62
C ALA A 168 -13.32 3.76 11.31
N GLU A 169 -13.58 3.03 10.24
CA GLU A 169 -13.81 3.59 8.92
C GLU A 169 -14.97 2.88 8.23
N LEU A 170 -15.80 3.66 7.55
CA LEU A 170 -16.89 3.18 6.72
C LEU A 170 -16.74 3.79 5.33
N ARG A 171 -16.76 2.95 4.30
CA ARG A 171 -16.74 3.34 2.88
C ARG A 171 -17.95 2.76 2.19
N VAL A 172 -18.58 3.55 1.33
CA VAL A 172 -19.71 3.12 0.51
C VAL A 172 -19.52 3.67 -0.89
N GLY A 173 -19.59 2.83 -1.90
CA GLY A 173 -19.37 3.29 -3.26
C GLY A 173 -19.61 2.20 -4.30
N ALA A 174 -18.89 2.30 -5.41
CA ALA A 174 -19.00 1.36 -6.50
C ALA A 174 -17.65 1.12 -7.18
N ALA A 175 -17.53 -0.04 -7.79
CA ALA A 175 -16.44 -0.40 -8.68
C ALA A 175 -16.96 -0.95 -9.99
N ARG A 176 -16.19 -0.71 -11.05
CA ARG A 176 -16.37 -1.37 -12.34
C ARG A 176 -15.18 -2.28 -12.61
N TYR A 177 -15.48 -3.50 -12.97
CA TYR A 177 -14.53 -4.53 -13.38
C TYR A 177 -14.69 -4.78 -14.87
N HIS A 178 -13.59 -4.88 -15.58
CA HIS A 178 -13.54 -5.32 -16.98
C HIS A 178 -12.48 -6.41 -17.10
N SER A 179 -12.78 -7.51 -17.77
CA SER A 179 -11.84 -8.58 -18.05
C SER A 179 -11.97 -9.09 -19.48
N ASP A 180 -10.83 -9.28 -20.14
CA ASP A 180 -10.70 -9.88 -21.47
C ASP A 180 -9.46 -10.76 -21.49
N PHE A 181 -9.62 -12.06 -21.30
CA PHE A 181 -8.55 -13.06 -21.28
C PHE A 181 -8.69 -14.08 -22.42
N GLY A 182 -9.01 -13.59 -23.61
CA GLY A 182 -9.11 -14.38 -24.84
C GLY A 182 -10.42 -15.12 -25.02
N GLY A 183 -11.43 -14.79 -24.20
CA GLY A 183 -12.83 -15.18 -24.36
C GLY A 183 -13.69 -13.99 -24.71
N ASP A 184 -14.97 -14.06 -24.31
CA ASP A 184 -15.85 -12.90 -24.35
C ASP A 184 -15.44 -11.91 -23.27
N ALA A 185 -15.30 -10.64 -23.64
CA ALA A 185 -15.02 -9.59 -22.66
C ALA A 185 -16.20 -9.46 -21.68
N THR A 186 -15.89 -9.37 -20.41
CA THR A 186 -16.88 -9.27 -19.34
C THR A 186 -16.77 -7.92 -18.65
N ASP A 187 -17.88 -7.21 -18.55
CA ASP A 187 -18.04 -5.99 -17.76
C ASP A 187 -18.93 -6.28 -16.56
N ARG A 188 -18.56 -5.76 -15.39
CA ARG A 188 -19.34 -5.92 -14.16
C ARG A 188 -19.29 -4.66 -13.32
N ASP A 189 -20.46 -4.14 -12.98
CA ASP A 189 -20.63 -3.05 -12.04
C ASP A 189 -21.00 -3.61 -10.65
N VAL A 190 -20.33 -3.15 -9.62
CA VAL A 190 -20.45 -3.69 -8.25
C VAL A 190 -20.62 -2.53 -7.27
N ALA A 191 -21.74 -2.51 -6.55
CA ALA A 191 -21.87 -1.64 -5.38
C ALA A 191 -21.12 -2.24 -4.19
N GLN A 192 -20.48 -1.39 -3.39
CA GLN A 192 -19.60 -1.84 -2.32
C GLN A 192 -19.90 -1.13 -1.00
N LEU A 193 -19.86 -1.89 0.07
CA LEU A 193 -19.84 -1.42 1.45
C LEU A 193 -18.62 -2.02 2.14
N HIS A 194 -17.79 -1.20 2.75
CA HIS A 194 -16.61 -1.64 3.47
C HIS A 194 -16.56 -0.96 4.83
N ALA A 195 -16.57 -1.74 5.89
CA ALA A 195 -16.39 -1.31 7.27
C ALA A 195 -15.09 -1.88 7.82
N GLN A 196 -14.31 -1.07 8.52
CA GLN A 196 -13.05 -1.47 9.14
C GLN A 196 -12.96 -0.87 10.54
N VAL A 197 -12.44 -1.66 11.47
CA VAL A 197 -12.04 -1.21 12.81
C VAL A 197 -10.58 -1.59 13.01
N SER A 198 -9.79 -0.67 13.52
CA SER A 198 -8.38 -0.88 13.83
C SER A 198 -8.10 -0.53 15.28
N ALA A 199 -7.13 -1.20 15.87
CA ALA A 199 -6.65 -0.93 17.22
C ALA A 199 -5.13 -1.13 17.28
N SER A 200 -4.46 -0.32 18.11
CA SER A 200 -3.04 -0.46 18.43
C SER A 200 -2.92 -0.78 19.93
N PRO A 201 -3.10 -2.06 20.31
CA PRO A 201 -3.05 -2.47 21.71
C PRO A 201 -1.68 -2.30 22.36
N LEU A 202 -0.64 -2.23 21.55
CA LEU A 202 0.74 -1.94 21.93
C LEU A 202 1.33 -0.96 20.89
N PRO A 203 2.30 -0.12 21.25
CA PRO A 203 2.92 0.82 20.30
C PRO A 203 3.50 0.17 19.04
N ALA A 204 3.93 -1.08 19.17
CA ALA A 204 4.54 -1.83 18.06
C ALA A 204 3.59 -2.83 17.39
N LEU A 205 2.30 -2.85 17.73
CA LEU A 205 1.32 -3.83 17.22
C LEU A 205 0.03 -3.14 16.82
N SER A 206 -0.38 -3.32 15.57
CA SER A 206 -1.70 -2.95 15.07
C SER A 206 -2.51 -4.18 14.68
N VAL A 207 -3.79 -4.14 14.92
CA VAL A 207 -4.76 -5.17 14.53
C VAL A 207 -5.95 -4.49 13.88
N SER A 208 -6.42 -5.01 12.75
CA SER A 208 -7.64 -4.50 12.11
C SER A 208 -8.56 -5.65 11.72
N ALA A 209 -9.85 -5.42 11.90
CA ALA A 209 -10.91 -6.28 11.41
C ALA A 209 -11.70 -5.52 10.33
N GLU A 210 -12.05 -6.22 9.25
CA GLU A 210 -12.82 -5.64 8.16
C GLU A 210 -14.01 -6.51 7.80
N ALA A 211 -15.08 -5.85 7.37
CA ALA A 211 -16.24 -6.47 6.75
C ALA A 211 -16.51 -5.76 5.43
N ARG A 212 -16.66 -6.52 4.37
CA ARG A 212 -16.98 -6.00 3.03
C ARG A 212 -18.24 -6.68 2.52
N HIS A 213 -19.04 -5.94 1.79
CA HIS A 213 -20.15 -6.49 1.04
C HIS A 213 -20.12 -5.94 -0.38
N TYR A 214 -20.12 -6.84 -1.33
CA TYR A 214 -20.12 -6.54 -2.75
C TYR A 214 -21.45 -6.99 -3.32
N ALA A 215 -22.21 -6.08 -3.92
CA ALA A 215 -23.50 -6.37 -4.59
C ALA A 215 -23.30 -6.23 -6.09
N ALA A 216 -23.27 -7.36 -6.79
CA ALA A 216 -23.24 -7.46 -8.24
C ALA A 216 -24.61 -7.90 -8.76
N GLU A 217 -24.81 -7.88 -10.08
CA GLU A 217 -26.06 -8.31 -10.71
C GLU A 217 -26.40 -9.77 -10.39
N GLU A 218 -25.39 -10.62 -10.27
CA GLU A 218 -25.53 -12.07 -10.02
C GLU A 218 -25.77 -12.41 -8.55
N GLY A 219 -25.43 -11.51 -7.61
CA GLY A 219 -25.59 -11.76 -6.18
C GLY A 219 -24.80 -10.84 -5.27
N GLY A 220 -24.87 -11.14 -3.98
CA GLY A 220 -24.15 -10.44 -2.93
C GLY A 220 -23.01 -11.30 -2.38
N TYR A 221 -21.83 -10.72 -2.27
CA TYR A 221 -20.61 -11.41 -1.81
C TYR A 221 -20.07 -10.75 -0.53
N PRO A 222 -20.52 -11.19 0.66
CA PRO A 222 -19.98 -10.71 1.91
C PRO A 222 -18.61 -11.34 2.21
N TYR A 223 -17.69 -10.54 2.74
CA TYR A 223 -16.35 -10.94 3.10
C TYR A 223 -16.00 -10.44 4.50
N LEU A 224 -15.30 -11.26 5.27
CA LEU A 224 -14.70 -10.87 6.55
C LEU A 224 -13.19 -11.09 6.52
N GLY A 225 -12.45 -10.15 7.09
CA GLY A 225 -11.00 -10.21 7.18
C GLY A 225 -10.46 -9.72 8.52
N LEU A 226 -9.30 -10.23 8.89
CA LEU A 226 -8.51 -9.81 10.04
C LEU A 226 -7.07 -9.65 9.61
N THR A 227 -6.42 -8.56 10.02
CA THR A 227 -5.01 -8.29 9.76
C THR A 227 -4.33 -7.89 11.04
N ALA A 228 -3.12 -8.38 11.27
CA ALA A 228 -2.24 -7.93 12.33
C ALA A 228 -0.90 -7.54 11.71
N ALA A 229 -0.31 -6.45 12.18
CA ALA A 229 1.02 -6.02 11.79
C ALA A 229 1.79 -5.57 13.03
N GLY A 230 3.07 -5.92 13.08
CA GLY A 230 3.93 -5.58 14.20
C GLY A 230 5.31 -5.13 13.73
N MET A 231 5.94 -4.25 14.52
CA MET A 231 7.26 -3.73 14.26
C MET A 231 8.16 -3.92 15.48
N SER A 232 9.39 -4.38 15.27
CA SER A 232 10.39 -4.54 16.32
C SER A 232 11.78 -4.23 15.77
N GLY A 233 12.33 -3.09 16.14
CA GLY A 233 13.57 -2.59 15.55
C GLY A 233 13.45 -2.49 14.02
N PRO A 234 14.38 -3.10 13.25
CA PRO A 234 14.38 -3.06 11.80
C PRO A 234 13.36 -4.03 11.15
N LEU A 235 12.65 -4.83 11.93
CA LEU A 235 11.73 -5.84 11.43
C LEU A 235 10.29 -5.34 11.48
N LEU A 236 9.62 -5.34 10.32
CA LEU A 236 8.16 -5.27 10.18
C LEU A 236 7.66 -6.67 9.79
N ALA A 237 6.65 -7.17 10.47
CA ALA A 237 5.95 -8.40 10.11
C ALA A 237 4.45 -8.18 10.10
N TRP A 238 3.75 -8.91 9.22
CA TRP A 238 2.30 -8.83 9.12
C TRP A 238 1.70 -10.19 8.76
N ALA A 239 0.45 -10.38 9.13
CA ALA A 239 -0.35 -11.53 8.74
C ALA A 239 -1.81 -11.09 8.55
N SER A 240 -2.48 -11.74 7.62
CA SER A 240 -3.91 -11.53 7.36
C SER A 240 -4.61 -12.86 7.12
N VAL A 241 -5.88 -12.91 7.45
CA VAL A 241 -6.78 -14.01 7.18
C VAL A 241 -8.16 -13.46 6.85
N GLY A 242 -8.87 -14.10 5.93
CA GLY A 242 -10.22 -13.71 5.58
C GLY A 242 -10.93 -14.75 4.74
N ARG A 243 -12.25 -14.58 4.58
CA ARG A 243 -13.04 -15.49 3.77
C ARG A 243 -14.30 -14.81 3.24
N TRP A 244 -14.79 -15.33 2.14
CA TRP A 244 -16.14 -15.05 1.67
C TRP A 244 -17.16 -15.79 2.56
N LEU A 245 -18.32 -15.20 2.77
CA LEU A 245 -19.42 -15.79 3.57
C LEU A 245 -20.54 -16.31 2.68
N GLU A 246 -20.23 -16.61 1.43
CA GLU A 246 -21.16 -17.16 0.44
C GLU A 246 -21.02 -18.68 0.39
N ASP A 247 -22.14 -19.39 0.23
CA ASP A 247 -22.16 -20.84 0.10
C ASP A 247 -21.29 -21.30 -1.07
N GLY A 248 -20.41 -22.28 -0.82
CA GLY A 248 -19.44 -22.77 -1.80
C GLY A 248 -18.15 -21.97 -1.91
N LEU A 249 -17.99 -20.85 -1.18
CA LEU A 249 -16.77 -20.05 -1.08
C LEU A 249 -16.18 -20.06 0.34
N GLU A 250 -16.29 -21.17 1.04
CA GLU A 250 -15.95 -21.31 2.47
C GLU A 250 -14.44 -21.37 2.75
N GLU A 251 -13.62 -21.48 1.72
CA GLU A 251 -12.17 -21.55 1.85
C GLU A 251 -11.60 -20.26 2.44
N MET A 252 -10.56 -20.38 3.26
CA MET A 252 -9.91 -19.24 3.92
C MET A 252 -8.73 -18.74 3.10
N ALA A 253 -8.79 -17.47 2.69
CA ALA A 253 -7.63 -16.74 2.23
C ALA A 253 -6.74 -16.37 3.42
N TRP A 254 -5.42 -16.48 3.24
CA TRP A 254 -4.46 -16.00 4.23
C TRP A 254 -3.19 -15.48 3.57
N ALA A 255 -2.51 -14.59 4.26
CA ALA A 255 -1.22 -14.12 3.83
C ALA A 255 -0.38 -13.76 5.05
N ALA A 256 0.92 -13.91 4.92
CA ALA A 256 1.89 -13.44 5.90
C ALA A 256 3.14 -12.93 5.19
N GLY A 257 3.81 -11.96 5.79
CA GLY A 257 5.03 -11.42 5.23
C GLY A 257 5.81 -10.61 6.23
N GLY A 258 6.98 -10.18 5.77
CA GLY A 258 7.85 -9.36 6.58
C GLY A 258 8.83 -8.58 5.72
N ARG A 259 9.37 -7.57 6.35
CA ARG A 259 10.41 -6.71 5.83
C ARG A 259 11.45 -6.50 6.92
N LEU A 260 12.71 -6.74 6.57
CA LEU A 260 13.85 -6.49 7.42
C LEU A 260 14.72 -5.39 6.80
N ASP A 261 14.76 -4.23 7.42
CA ASP A 261 15.63 -3.14 7.01
C ASP A 261 17.08 -3.51 7.35
N VAL A 262 17.88 -3.78 6.32
CA VAL A 262 19.29 -4.22 6.49
C VAL A 262 20.22 -3.02 6.57
N VAL A 263 19.91 -2.00 5.80
CA VAL A 263 20.57 -0.68 5.81
C VAL A 263 19.50 0.39 5.59
N GLU A 264 19.85 1.64 5.84
CA GLU A 264 18.92 2.79 5.75
C GLU A 264 18.06 2.82 4.47
N ARG A 265 18.58 2.34 3.35
CA ARG A 265 17.91 2.41 2.05
C ARG A 265 17.55 1.06 1.43
N ALA A 266 17.86 -0.05 2.10
CA ALA A 266 17.58 -1.36 1.56
C ALA A 266 17.02 -2.32 2.60
N ALA A 267 16.00 -3.07 2.20
CA ALA A 267 15.30 -4.03 3.02
C ALA A 267 15.14 -5.37 2.29
N LEU A 268 15.28 -6.45 3.02
CA LEU A 268 14.85 -7.78 2.58
C LEU A 268 13.34 -7.92 2.81
N THR A 269 12.66 -8.54 1.87
CA THR A 269 11.22 -8.82 1.96
C THR A 269 10.95 -10.29 1.76
N ALA A 270 9.99 -10.83 2.48
CA ALA A 270 9.48 -12.18 2.29
C ALA A 270 7.97 -12.17 2.44
N SER A 271 7.28 -12.97 1.63
CA SER A 271 5.84 -13.15 1.78
C SER A 271 5.40 -14.55 1.34
N VAL A 272 4.30 -14.99 1.92
CA VAL A 272 3.55 -16.17 1.51
C VAL A 272 2.08 -15.79 1.49
N ARG A 273 1.34 -16.27 0.50
CA ARG A 273 -0.07 -15.97 0.31
C ARG A 273 -0.81 -17.18 -0.25
N HIS A 274 -2.00 -17.42 0.27
CA HIS A 274 -3.01 -18.26 -0.31
C HIS A 274 -4.26 -17.42 -0.54
N ALA A 275 -4.57 -17.17 -1.80
CA ALA A 275 -5.78 -16.47 -2.23
C ALA A 275 -6.80 -17.50 -2.71
N VAL A 276 -8.02 -17.40 -2.24
CA VAL A 276 -9.14 -18.24 -2.65
C VAL A 276 -9.75 -17.72 -3.96
N PHE A 277 -10.69 -18.45 -4.53
CA PHE A 277 -11.46 -17.99 -5.70
C PHE A 277 -12.05 -16.58 -5.45
N ASP A 278 -11.85 -15.69 -6.40
CA ASP A 278 -12.41 -14.33 -6.35
C ASP A 278 -13.69 -14.26 -7.21
N PRO A 279 -14.87 -14.11 -6.60
CA PRO A 279 -16.12 -14.08 -7.33
C PRO A 279 -16.32 -12.81 -8.18
N LEU A 280 -15.55 -11.76 -7.93
CA LEU A 280 -15.64 -10.50 -8.67
C LEU A 280 -14.85 -10.54 -9.98
N TYR A 281 -13.64 -11.09 -9.93
CA TYR A 281 -12.79 -11.31 -11.10
C TYR A 281 -12.98 -12.67 -11.78
N LEU A 282 -13.71 -13.58 -11.14
CA LEU A 282 -13.85 -14.99 -11.57
C LEU A 282 -12.50 -15.69 -11.73
N THR A 283 -11.54 -15.34 -10.87
CA THR A 283 -10.20 -15.90 -10.89
C THR A 283 -10.07 -17.06 -9.91
N SER A 284 -9.34 -18.09 -10.31
CA SER A 284 -9.03 -19.24 -9.44
C SER A 284 -8.21 -18.82 -8.23
N GLY A 285 -8.31 -19.61 -7.16
CA GLY A 285 -7.41 -19.51 -6.02
C GLY A 285 -5.95 -19.68 -6.43
N THR A 286 -5.05 -19.04 -5.68
CA THR A 286 -3.62 -19.11 -5.93
C THR A 286 -2.84 -19.23 -4.64
N THR A 287 -1.77 -20.02 -4.67
CA THR A 287 -0.79 -20.09 -3.59
C THR A 287 0.55 -19.57 -4.10
N SER A 288 1.15 -18.63 -3.39
CA SER A 288 2.43 -18.03 -3.78
C SER A 288 3.33 -17.76 -2.59
N TRP A 289 4.63 -17.77 -2.84
CA TRP A 289 5.62 -17.23 -1.92
C TRP A 289 6.64 -16.39 -2.69
N SER A 290 7.24 -15.43 -2.04
CA SER A 290 8.29 -14.60 -2.62
C SER A 290 9.34 -14.19 -1.59
N LEU A 291 10.55 -14.01 -2.10
CA LEU A 291 11.68 -13.39 -1.40
C LEU A 291 12.21 -12.26 -2.27
N GLY A 292 12.60 -11.15 -1.67
CA GLY A 292 13.02 -10.01 -2.45
C GLY A 292 13.84 -8.97 -1.70
N LEU A 293 14.18 -7.96 -2.48
CA LEU A 293 14.89 -6.75 -2.05
C LEU A 293 14.03 -5.54 -2.40
N SER A 294 13.87 -4.64 -1.43
CA SER A 294 13.23 -3.34 -1.61
C SER A 294 14.27 -2.24 -1.40
N VAL A 295 14.43 -1.36 -2.37
CA VAL A 295 15.40 -0.25 -2.31
C VAL A 295 14.66 1.08 -2.32
N LEU A 296 14.95 1.91 -1.32
CA LEU A 296 14.45 3.27 -1.24
C LEU A 296 15.23 4.17 -2.22
N LEU A 297 14.59 4.59 -3.29
CA LEU A 297 15.15 5.51 -4.29
C LEU A 297 15.11 6.94 -3.78
N GLN A 298 13.96 7.34 -3.25
CA GLN A 298 13.71 8.64 -2.66
C GLN A 298 12.85 8.44 -1.41
N GLY A 299 13.28 8.98 -0.28
CA GLY A 299 12.51 9.03 0.96
C GLY A 299 12.02 10.44 1.26
N PRO A 300 11.17 10.59 2.28
CA PRO A 300 10.88 11.89 2.82
C PRO A 300 12.20 12.61 3.16
N PRO A 301 12.26 13.94 3.05
CA PRO A 301 13.40 14.67 3.56
C PRO A 301 13.61 14.25 5.02
N ALA A 302 14.86 13.97 5.38
CA ALA A 302 15.18 13.68 6.77
C ALA A 302 14.58 14.82 7.63
N PRO A 303 13.92 14.50 8.74
CA PRO A 303 13.49 15.54 9.68
C PRO A 303 14.68 16.45 9.96
N ALA A 304 14.45 17.75 9.97
CA ALA A 304 15.49 18.70 10.33
C ALA A 304 16.07 18.25 11.68
N ALA A 305 17.39 18.08 11.75
CA ALA A 305 18.02 17.69 12.99
C ALA A 305 17.60 18.64 14.12
N PRO A 306 17.32 18.15 15.32
CA PRO A 306 17.04 19.02 16.46
C PRO A 306 18.16 20.05 16.57
N VAL A 307 17.79 21.32 16.62
CA VAL A 307 18.77 22.40 16.87
C VAL A 307 18.81 22.57 18.39
N PRO A 308 19.99 22.61 19.01
CA PRO A 308 20.09 22.91 20.42
C PRO A 308 19.36 24.21 20.72
N ALA A 309 18.52 24.20 21.75
CA ALA A 309 17.86 25.40 22.20
C ALA A 309 18.89 26.44 22.62
N SER A 310 18.59 27.73 22.46
CA SER A 310 19.37 28.74 23.12
C SER A 310 19.24 28.54 24.64
N TYR A 311 20.36 28.20 25.27
CA TYR A 311 20.40 27.80 26.67
C TYR A 311 21.37 28.71 27.39
N GLU A 312 20.87 29.59 28.22
CA GLU A 312 21.65 30.43 29.09
C GLU A 312 21.12 30.34 30.53
N ASP A 313 22.01 30.23 31.50
CA ASP A 313 21.71 30.20 32.92
C ASP A 313 20.66 29.13 33.33
N GLY A 314 20.62 27.98 32.68
CA GLY A 314 19.64 26.93 32.95
C GLY A 314 18.27 27.19 32.36
N VAL A 315 18.12 28.14 31.43
CA VAL A 315 16.85 28.46 30.78
C VAL A 315 16.93 28.17 29.28
N ALA A 316 16.10 27.24 28.82
CA ALA A 316 15.85 27.01 27.41
C ALA A 316 14.68 27.87 26.91
N VAL A 317 14.77 28.35 25.69
CA VAL A 317 13.70 29.14 25.07
C VAL A 317 13.04 28.33 23.95
N ILE A 318 11.78 27.96 24.13
CA ILE A 318 10.95 27.42 23.07
C ILE A 318 10.38 28.58 22.27
N ALA A 319 10.64 28.61 20.96
CA ALA A 319 10.18 29.72 20.10
C ALA A 319 9.41 29.19 18.89
N LEU A 320 8.39 29.93 18.47
CA LEU A 320 7.59 29.68 17.28
C LEU A 320 7.41 31.00 16.50
N ASP A 321 7.71 30.99 15.21
CA ASP A 321 7.48 32.17 14.37
C ASP A 321 5.97 32.44 14.24
N ARG A 322 5.58 33.71 14.17
CA ARG A 322 4.15 34.06 14.12
C ARG A 322 3.43 33.55 12.90
N ASP A 323 4.14 33.43 11.80
CA ASP A 323 3.57 32.92 10.54
C ASP A 323 3.27 31.42 10.60
N ASP A 324 3.95 30.68 11.48
CA ASP A 324 3.74 29.25 11.73
C ASP A 324 2.71 28.98 12.84
N ALA A 325 2.34 30.02 13.59
CA ALA A 325 1.43 29.89 14.71
C ALA A 325 -0.05 29.89 14.26
N ARG A 326 -0.83 29.02 14.85
CA ARG A 326 -2.30 28.97 14.67
C ARG A 326 -2.98 29.76 15.81
N GLY A 327 -2.93 31.10 15.73
CA GLY A 327 -3.44 31.96 16.77
C GLY A 327 -2.43 32.22 17.92
N ALA A 328 -2.90 32.39 19.15
CA ALA A 328 -2.04 32.46 20.33
C ALA A 328 -1.73 31.02 20.85
N PRO A 329 -0.52 30.50 20.57
CA PRO A 329 -0.24 29.09 20.88
C PRO A 329 0.03 28.89 22.35
N LEU A 330 -0.36 27.71 22.84
CA LEU A 330 0.15 27.13 24.07
C LEU A 330 1.19 26.07 23.71
N VAL A 331 2.06 25.69 24.61
CA VAL A 331 3.00 24.60 24.44
C VAL A 331 2.89 23.60 25.59
N ALA A 332 2.96 22.32 25.28
CA ALA A 332 2.95 21.24 26.25
C ALA A 332 4.05 20.23 25.89
N GLY A 333 4.69 19.64 26.87
CA GLY A 333 5.76 18.70 26.67
C GLY A 333 6.23 18.05 27.97
N ASP A 334 7.31 17.26 27.89
CA ASP A 334 7.89 16.54 29.03
C ASP A 334 8.29 17.47 30.20
N PHE A 335 8.51 18.73 29.91
CA PHE A 335 8.97 19.72 30.88
C PHE A 335 7.82 20.33 31.72
N ASN A 336 6.56 20.09 31.37
CA ASN A 336 5.39 20.60 32.10
C ASN A 336 4.29 19.54 32.19
N ASP A 337 4.66 18.26 32.24
CA ASP A 337 3.73 17.12 32.37
C ASP A 337 2.62 17.12 31.30
N TRP A 338 2.94 17.65 30.12
CA TRP A 338 2.01 17.79 28.99
C TRP A 338 0.79 18.69 29.30
N GLU A 339 0.90 19.61 30.29
CA GLU A 339 -0.11 20.62 30.56
C GLU A 339 0.12 21.86 29.67
N PRO A 340 -0.84 22.29 28.82
CA PRO A 340 -0.67 23.42 27.94
C PRO A 340 -0.38 24.72 28.66
N GLN A 341 0.76 25.36 28.37
CA GLN A 341 1.21 26.62 28.94
C GLN A 341 1.25 27.69 27.85
N ALA A 342 0.69 28.88 28.14
CA ALA A 342 0.62 29.97 27.18
C ALA A 342 2.00 30.54 26.85
N MET A 343 2.26 30.76 25.59
CA MET A 343 3.43 31.50 25.08
C MET A 343 3.19 32.98 25.07
N ARG A 344 4.25 33.76 25.17
CA ARG A 344 4.19 35.24 25.07
C ARG A 344 4.70 35.71 23.69
N ALA A 345 4.12 36.78 23.18
CA ALA A 345 4.58 37.39 21.95
C ALA A 345 5.79 38.29 22.24
N GLU A 346 6.92 38.07 21.55
CA GLU A 346 8.15 38.82 21.70
C GLU A 346 8.86 38.90 20.32
N ASP A 347 9.25 40.07 19.88
CA ASP A 347 10.02 40.30 18.64
C ASP A 347 9.56 39.53 17.39
N GLY A 348 8.24 39.46 17.17
CA GLY A 348 7.68 38.75 16.01
C GLY A 348 7.53 37.25 16.17
N ARG A 349 7.85 36.71 17.33
CA ARG A 349 7.76 35.31 17.69
C ARG A 349 6.85 35.08 18.89
N TRP A 350 6.43 33.83 19.05
CA TRP A 350 5.90 33.35 20.31
C TRP A 350 7.02 32.62 21.04
N VAL A 351 7.22 32.96 22.33
CA VAL A 351 8.32 32.42 23.14
C VAL A 351 7.81 31.92 24.48
N LEU A 352 8.41 30.85 24.94
CA LEU A 352 8.26 30.31 26.32
C LEU A 352 9.63 29.97 26.88
N PRO A 353 10.15 30.74 27.86
CA PRO A 353 11.35 30.36 28.59
C PRO A 353 10.99 29.26 29.61
N VAL A 354 11.74 28.16 29.60
CA VAL A 354 11.56 27.02 30.48
C VAL A 354 12.88 26.68 31.16
N ARG A 355 12.88 26.50 32.46
CA ARG A 355 14.07 26.06 33.17
C ARG A 355 14.18 24.54 33.07
N LEU A 356 15.23 24.04 32.42
CA LEU A 356 15.47 22.63 32.12
C LEU A 356 16.86 22.21 32.55
N GLU A 357 17.02 20.94 32.84
CA GLU A 357 18.33 20.30 32.95
C GLU A 357 18.82 19.85 31.56
N PRO A 358 20.12 19.62 31.35
CA PRO A 358 20.59 19.01 30.11
C PRO A 358 19.87 17.71 29.81
N GLY A 359 19.34 17.57 28.58
CA GLY A 359 18.54 16.39 28.22
C GLY A 359 17.80 16.58 26.89
N VAL A 360 16.97 15.60 26.56
CA VAL A 360 16.10 15.59 25.39
C VAL A 360 14.66 15.59 25.87
N TYR A 361 13.88 16.55 25.36
CA TYR A 361 12.47 16.76 25.74
C TYR A 361 11.60 16.74 24.49
N TYR A 362 10.43 16.12 24.62
CA TYR A 362 9.41 16.15 23.56
C TYR A 362 8.36 17.19 23.89
N TYR A 363 7.85 17.89 22.85
CA TYR A 363 6.82 18.89 23.02
C TYR A 363 5.96 19.06 21.76
N ALA A 364 4.79 19.66 21.93
CA ALA A 364 3.91 20.08 20.84
C ALA A 364 3.24 21.41 21.19
N PHE A 365 2.73 22.07 20.15
CA PHE A 365 1.92 23.28 20.33
C PHE A 365 0.44 22.90 20.40
N VAL A 366 -0.32 23.74 21.12
CA VAL A 366 -1.77 23.55 21.30
C VAL A 366 -2.45 24.88 20.97
N THR A 367 -3.49 24.85 20.16
CA THR A 367 -4.31 26.02 19.87
C THR A 367 -5.26 26.35 21.04
N GLU A 368 -5.87 27.53 21.05
CA GLU A 368 -6.86 27.93 22.09
C GLU A 368 -8.07 26.97 22.15
N ASP A 369 -8.44 26.33 21.04
CA ASP A 369 -9.51 25.33 20.96
C ASP A 369 -9.08 23.91 21.33
N GLY A 370 -7.82 23.74 21.77
CA GLY A 370 -7.29 22.47 22.25
C GLY A 370 -6.76 21.54 21.15
N THR A 371 -6.56 22.04 19.92
CA THR A 371 -5.99 21.23 18.84
C THR A 371 -4.45 21.17 18.94
N TRP A 372 -3.90 19.96 18.99
CA TRP A 372 -2.47 19.70 19.02
C TRP A 372 -1.86 19.78 17.63
N TYR A 373 -0.69 20.41 17.49
CA TYR A 373 0.01 20.52 16.22
C TYR A 373 1.50 20.80 16.41
N VAL A 374 2.30 20.44 15.42
CA VAL A 374 3.70 20.85 15.28
C VAL A 374 3.89 21.34 13.86
N PRO A 375 4.22 22.62 13.64
CA PRO A 375 4.49 23.18 12.30
C PRO A 375 5.64 22.46 11.60
N ASP A 376 5.58 22.40 10.27
CA ASP A 376 6.61 21.74 9.44
C ASP A 376 8.00 22.36 9.58
N GLY A 377 8.07 23.66 9.88
CA GLY A 377 9.31 24.40 10.06
C GLY A 377 9.99 24.22 11.43
N VAL A 378 9.36 23.52 12.38
CA VAL A 378 9.93 23.33 13.72
C VAL A 378 11.06 22.30 13.67
N PRO A 379 12.29 22.66 14.08
CA PRO A 379 13.42 21.74 14.13
C PRO A 379 13.12 20.55 15.04
N GLY A 380 13.57 19.37 14.63
CA GLY A 380 13.37 18.14 15.41
C GLY A 380 11.94 17.59 15.36
N ARG A 381 11.07 18.08 14.48
CA ARG A 381 9.75 17.48 14.26
C ARG A 381 9.88 16.03 13.86
N GLN A 382 9.18 15.15 14.53
CA GLN A 382 9.11 13.73 14.23
C GLN A 382 7.70 13.18 14.45
N ASP A 383 7.40 12.04 13.85
CA ASP A 383 6.15 11.32 14.02
C ASP A 383 6.05 10.81 15.47
N ASP A 384 4.90 11.00 16.11
CA ASP A 384 4.63 10.51 17.47
C ASP A 384 4.23 9.04 17.51
N GLY A 385 4.15 8.37 16.35
CA GLY A 385 3.71 6.98 16.21
C GLY A 385 2.18 6.79 16.31
N PHE A 386 1.43 7.87 16.50
CA PHE A 386 -0.03 7.86 16.65
C PHE A 386 -0.76 8.65 15.53
N GLY A 387 -0.01 9.02 14.47
CA GLY A 387 -0.51 9.82 13.36
C GLY A 387 -0.49 11.33 13.60
N GLY A 388 0.14 11.77 14.70
CA GLY A 388 0.47 13.13 15.02
C GLY A 388 1.98 13.39 14.91
N HIS A 389 2.42 14.55 15.40
CA HIS A 389 3.82 14.94 15.42
C HIS A 389 4.19 15.53 16.79
N VAL A 390 5.42 15.27 17.20
CA VAL A 390 6.08 15.95 18.31
C VAL A 390 7.34 16.64 17.83
N ALA A 391 7.74 17.69 18.51
CA ALA A 391 9.02 18.35 18.32
C ALA A 391 10.01 17.90 19.40
N VAL A 392 11.28 17.89 19.06
CA VAL A 392 12.37 17.54 19.98
C VAL A 392 13.19 18.77 20.35
N LEU A 393 13.29 19.01 21.64
CA LEU A 393 14.14 20.02 22.23
C LEU A 393 15.38 19.33 22.82
N VAL A 394 16.56 19.74 22.40
CA VAL A 394 17.84 19.27 22.97
C VAL A 394 18.43 20.40 23.80
N VAL A 395 18.72 20.13 25.06
CA VAL A 395 19.37 21.03 26.00
C VAL A 395 20.73 20.44 26.39
N GLU A 396 21.82 21.14 26.09
CA GLU A 396 23.20 20.74 26.31
C GLU A 396 23.83 21.41 27.55
#